data_fdb9ac5efa26ae0f4447883ab18b8e5b
#
_entry.id   fdb9ac5efa26ae0f4447883ab18b8e5b
#
_cell.length_a   1.000
_cell.length_b   1.000
_cell.length_c   1.000
_cell.angle_alpha   90.00
_cell.angle_beta   90.00
_cell.angle_gamma   90.00
#
_symmetry.space_group_name_H-M   'P 1'
#
loop_
_entity.id
_entity.type
_entity.pdbx_description
1 polymer ?
#
loop_
_entity_poly.entity_id
_entity_poly.type
_entity_poly.pdbx_seq_one_letter_code
_entity_poly.pdbx_strand_id
1 'polypeptide(L)'
;QGYSSAASDVYKRQLGYRAIRICLKQPEIFKAQLRALFRAAVYGNLSVMYPMITSTEEVEKIYAIVAEVEEELKKQEVQYKIPEQGIMIETPAAVMISDRLAEMVDFFSIGTNDLTQYTLAIDRQNEQLDDFYNPHHEAVLRMIRMVVENAHKCGKWAGICGELGADLTLTEQFVRMGVDELSVAPSMILKLRKIVREMKAEE
;
A
#
# COMPACT_ATOMS: atom_id res chain seq x y z
N GLN A 1 14.41 -19.48 26.38
CA GLN A 1 13.92 -19.42 24.97
C GLN A 1 12.48 -18.91 24.82
N GLY A 2 11.75 -18.58 25.88
CA GLY A 2 10.37 -18.12 25.81
C GLY A 2 10.14 -16.63 25.58
N TYR A 3 11.18 -15.80 25.63
CA TYR A 3 11.03 -14.35 25.61
C TYR A 3 11.05 -13.72 24.20
N SER A 4 11.55 -14.39 23.16
CA SER A 4 11.64 -13.82 21.83
C SER A 4 10.34 -13.96 21.03
N SER A 5 9.54 -14.99 21.28
CA SER A 5 8.25 -15.18 20.60
C SER A 5 7.18 -14.20 21.12
N ALA A 6 7.09 -14.00 22.44
CA ALA A 6 6.13 -13.09 23.04
C ALA A 6 6.39 -11.61 22.67
N ALA A 7 7.65 -11.20 22.55
CA ALA A 7 8.01 -9.85 22.12
C ALA A 7 7.68 -9.61 20.62
N SER A 8 7.88 -10.61 19.75
CA SER A 8 7.51 -10.52 18.34
C SER A 8 5.99 -10.50 18.15
N ASP A 9 5.22 -11.17 18.98
CA ASP A 9 3.76 -11.21 18.92
C ASP A 9 3.11 -9.89 19.37
N VAL A 10 3.72 -9.19 20.33
CA VAL A 10 3.23 -7.86 20.76
C VAL A 10 3.35 -6.82 19.66
N TYR A 11 4.39 -6.89 18.80
CA TYR A 11 4.58 -5.96 17.68
C TYR A 11 3.85 -6.36 16.41
N LYS A 12 3.40 -7.60 16.29
CA LYS A 12 2.69 -8.13 15.10
C LYS A 12 1.17 -8.08 15.19
N ARG A 13 0.60 -7.50 16.25
CA ARG A 13 -0.86 -7.34 16.34
C ARG A 13 -1.34 -6.43 15.24
N GLN A 14 -2.10 -6.97 14.30
CA GLN A 14 -2.54 -6.29 13.10
C GLN A 14 -3.41 -5.06 13.41
N LEU A 15 -4.19 -5.08 14.49
CA LEU A 15 -4.95 -3.93 15.03
C LEU A 15 -4.13 -3.14 16.06
N GLY A 16 -2.85 -2.88 15.81
CA GLY A 16 -1.99 -2.36 16.85
C GLY A 16 -1.11 -1.18 16.42
N TYR A 17 -0.09 -0.96 17.26
CA TYR A 17 0.93 0.05 17.08
C TYR A 17 1.98 -0.46 16.09
N ARG A 18 1.80 -0.18 14.80
CA ARG A 18 2.67 -0.63 13.70
C ARG A 18 2.72 0.40 12.56
N ALA A 19 3.62 0.17 11.62
CA ALA A 19 3.72 0.90 10.37
C ALA A 19 3.78 2.42 10.57
N ILE A 20 3.00 3.20 9.83
CA ILE A 20 3.00 4.66 9.92
C ILE A 20 2.73 5.19 11.34
N ARG A 21 1.99 4.47 12.16
CA ARG A 21 1.73 4.85 13.55
C ARG A 21 3.00 4.92 14.39
N ILE A 22 3.97 4.01 14.14
CA ILE A 22 5.29 4.07 14.76
C ILE A 22 6.05 5.27 14.22
N CYS A 23 6.07 5.46 12.90
CA CYS A 23 6.77 6.55 12.24
C CYS A 23 6.34 7.93 12.74
N LEU A 24 5.03 8.14 12.90
CA LEU A 24 4.49 9.41 13.37
C LEU A 24 4.74 9.66 14.87
N LYS A 25 4.86 8.60 15.69
CA LYS A 25 5.19 8.73 17.12
C LYS A 25 6.70 8.76 17.41
N GLN A 26 7.50 8.24 16.51
CA GLN A 26 8.95 8.20 16.61
C GLN A 26 9.58 8.81 15.34
N PRO A 27 9.40 10.12 15.11
CA PRO A 27 9.75 10.76 13.85
C PRO A 27 11.23 10.65 13.50
N GLU A 28 12.13 10.53 14.46
CA GLU A 28 13.57 10.40 14.18
C GLU A 28 13.92 9.11 13.42
N ILE A 29 13.23 8.00 13.70
CA ILE A 29 13.41 6.76 12.94
C ILE A 29 12.92 6.96 11.49
N PHE A 30 11.76 7.60 11.34
CA PHE A 30 11.18 7.87 10.04
C PHE A 30 12.02 8.85 9.21
N LYS A 31 12.49 9.95 9.83
CA LYS A 31 13.40 10.90 9.19
C LYS A 31 14.70 10.24 8.71
N ALA A 32 15.28 9.34 9.51
CA ALA A 32 16.48 8.61 9.10
C ALA A 32 16.22 7.78 7.84
N GLN A 33 15.07 7.12 7.75
CA GLN A 33 14.67 6.35 6.58
C GLN A 33 14.42 7.26 5.36
N LEU A 34 13.67 8.35 5.53
CA LEU A 34 13.40 9.30 4.46
C LEU A 34 14.68 9.95 3.91
N ARG A 35 15.62 10.35 4.78
CA ARG A 35 16.93 10.86 4.34
C ARG A 35 17.66 9.86 3.45
N ALA A 36 17.67 8.60 3.83
CA ALA A 36 18.30 7.55 3.03
C ALA A 36 17.60 7.36 1.66
N LEU A 37 16.27 7.33 1.64
CA LEU A 37 15.47 7.18 0.41
C LEU A 37 15.64 8.37 -0.53
N PHE A 38 15.60 9.61 -0.03
CA PHE A 38 15.75 10.81 -0.85
C PHE A 38 17.15 10.94 -1.45
N ARG A 39 18.18 10.52 -0.71
CA ARG A 39 19.55 10.43 -1.25
C ARG A 39 19.67 9.32 -2.31
N ALA A 40 19.04 8.17 -2.09
CA ALA A 40 19.05 7.07 -3.04
C ALA A 40 18.29 7.41 -4.34
N ALA A 41 17.24 8.22 -4.26
CA ALA A 41 16.42 8.62 -5.41
C ALA A 41 17.18 9.42 -6.48
N VAL A 42 18.37 9.94 -6.18
CA VAL A 42 19.25 10.61 -7.16
C VAL A 42 19.79 9.61 -8.19
N TYR A 43 19.94 8.36 -7.81
CA TYR A 43 20.58 7.32 -8.62
C TYR A 43 19.61 6.50 -9.49
N GLY A 44 18.30 6.73 -9.34
CA GLY A 44 17.31 6.00 -10.14
C GLY A 44 15.87 6.43 -9.86
N ASN A 45 14.94 5.78 -10.54
CA ASN A 45 13.52 5.99 -10.29
C ASN A 45 13.13 5.22 -9.03
N LEU A 46 12.64 5.96 -8.05
CA LEU A 46 12.19 5.46 -6.76
C LEU A 46 10.81 6.02 -6.47
N SER A 47 9.92 5.21 -5.96
CA SER A 47 8.64 5.63 -5.38
C SER A 47 8.59 5.16 -3.94
N VAL A 48 8.02 5.96 -3.05
CA VAL A 48 7.89 5.66 -1.62
C VAL A 48 6.41 5.49 -1.29
N MET A 49 6.09 4.44 -0.56
CA MET A 49 4.72 4.13 -0.17
C MET A 49 4.59 4.08 1.35
N TYR A 50 3.59 4.76 1.89
CA TYR A 50 3.32 4.83 3.33
C TYR A 50 2.18 3.88 3.71
N PRO A 51 2.43 2.87 4.56
CA PRO A 51 1.44 1.84 4.90
C PRO A 51 0.51 2.26 6.05
N MET A 52 -0.63 1.58 6.18
CA MET A 52 -1.58 1.69 7.30
C MET A 52 -2.23 3.07 7.46
N ILE A 53 -2.49 3.75 6.36
CA ILE A 53 -3.20 5.03 6.36
C ILE A 53 -4.68 4.83 6.69
N THR A 54 -5.23 5.72 7.52
CA THR A 54 -6.64 5.73 7.92
C THR A 54 -7.30 7.10 7.78
N SER A 55 -6.51 8.17 7.61
CA SER A 55 -7.03 9.54 7.51
C SER A 55 -6.15 10.47 6.68
N THR A 56 -6.70 11.60 6.26
CA THR A 56 -5.98 12.69 5.59
C THR A 56 -4.96 13.35 6.50
N GLU A 57 -5.25 13.47 7.80
CA GLU A 57 -4.37 14.07 8.80
C GLU A 57 -3.07 13.26 8.98
N GLU A 58 -3.11 11.94 8.77
CA GLU A 58 -1.89 11.13 8.77
C GLU A 58 -1.01 11.49 7.58
N VAL A 59 -1.57 11.71 6.40
CA VAL A 59 -0.82 12.12 5.19
C VAL A 59 -0.24 13.52 5.38
N GLU A 60 -0.99 14.47 5.95
CA GLU A 60 -0.49 15.81 6.27
C GLU A 60 0.72 15.75 7.22
N LYS A 61 0.65 14.92 8.26
CA LYS A 61 1.77 14.72 9.20
C LYS A 61 2.99 14.10 8.54
N ILE A 62 2.80 13.16 7.61
CA ILE A 62 3.88 12.58 6.81
C ILE A 62 4.57 13.67 6.02
N TYR A 63 3.82 14.51 5.30
CA TYR A 63 4.39 15.58 4.50
C TYR A 63 5.07 16.67 5.32
N ALA A 64 4.60 16.94 6.54
CA ALA A 64 5.31 17.82 7.45
C ALA A 64 6.71 17.26 7.80
N ILE A 65 6.82 15.95 8.09
CA ILE A 65 8.11 15.30 8.37
C ILE A 65 8.98 15.26 7.09
N VAL A 66 8.39 15.02 5.92
CA VAL A 66 9.10 15.08 4.63
C VAL A 66 9.71 16.46 4.42
N ALA A 67 8.97 17.54 4.67
CA ALA A 67 9.46 18.90 4.54
C ALA A 67 10.61 19.20 5.52
N GLU A 68 10.53 18.70 6.75
CA GLU A 68 11.64 18.84 7.72
C GLU A 68 12.92 18.14 7.23
N VAL A 69 12.77 16.92 6.68
CA VAL A 69 13.91 16.16 6.12
C VAL A 69 14.51 16.88 4.90
N GLU A 70 13.66 17.44 4.04
CA GLU A 70 14.11 18.22 2.89
C GLU A 70 14.94 19.43 3.33
N GLU A 71 14.46 20.17 4.32
CA GLU A 71 15.19 21.32 4.90
C GLU A 71 16.53 20.91 5.52
N GLU A 72 16.57 19.77 6.22
CA GLU A 72 17.80 19.22 6.78
C GLU A 72 18.84 18.90 5.68
N LEU A 73 18.40 18.23 4.59
CA LEU A 73 19.29 17.88 3.48
C LEU A 73 19.77 19.10 2.71
N LYS A 74 18.94 20.13 2.53
CA LYS A 74 19.32 21.42 1.95
C LYS A 74 20.40 22.12 2.78
N LYS A 75 20.22 22.20 4.09
CA LYS A 75 21.18 22.82 5.01
C LYS A 75 22.54 22.10 5.05
N GLN A 76 22.53 20.79 4.81
CA GLN A 76 23.74 19.97 4.76
C GLN A 76 24.41 19.96 3.38
N GLU A 77 23.82 20.65 2.40
CA GLU A 77 24.28 20.65 0.99
C GLU A 77 24.39 19.24 0.37
N VAL A 78 23.55 18.30 0.86
CA VAL A 78 23.53 16.92 0.39
C VAL A 78 22.65 16.83 -0.84
N GLN A 79 23.14 16.17 -1.90
CA GLN A 79 22.34 15.92 -3.10
C GLN A 79 21.20 14.94 -2.80
N TYR A 80 19.96 15.30 -3.16
CA TYR A 80 18.78 14.51 -2.96
C TYR A 80 17.73 14.75 -4.07
N LYS A 81 16.76 13.85 -4.14
CA LYS A 81 15.57 13.99 -4.97
C LYS A 81 14.38 13.47 -4.18
N ILE A 82 13.28 14.20 -4.16
CA ILE A 82 12.02 13.70 -3.59
C ILE A 82 11.38 12.77 -4.63
N PRO A 83 11.19 11.47 -4.31
CA PRO A 83 10.54 10.52 -5.19
C PRO A 83 9.02 10.72 -5.20
N GLU A 84 8.32 10.01 -6.08
CA GLU A 84 6.87 9.86 -5.98
C GLU A 84 6.50 9.31 -4.60
N GLN A 85 5.42 9.85 -4.03
CA GLN A 85 4.95 9.51 -2.71
C GLN A 85 3.51 9.01 -2.77
N GLY A 86 3.33 7.73 -2.52
CA GLY A 86 2.04 7.08 -2.49
C GLY A 86 1.68 6.55 -1.11
N ILE A 87 0.51 5.98 -1.01
CA ILE A 87 0.03 5.35 0.21
C ILE A 87 -0.51 3.95 -0.06
N MET A 88 -0.47 3.10 0.96
CA MET A 88 -1.15 1.82 0.90
C MET A 88 -2.60 1.99 1.36
N ILE A 89 -3.52 1.58 0.48
CA ILE A 89 -4.94 1.47 0.79
C ILE A 89 -5.19 0.04 1.26
N GLU A 90 -5.18 -0.15 2.56
CA GLU A 90 -5.32 -1.48 3.19
C GLU A 90 -6.27 -1.48 4.40
N THR A 91 -6.90 -0.33 4.66
CA THR A 91 -7.95 -0.20 5.68
C THR A 91 -9.27 0.22 5.04
N PRO A 92 -10.43 -0.30 5.50
CA PRO A 92 -11.73 0.17 5.03
C PRO A 92 -11.93 1.68 5.19
N ALA A 93 -11.33 2.29 6.22
CA ALA A 93 -11.37 3.74 6.41
C ALA A 93 -10.72 4.49 5.23
N ALA A 94 -9.51 4.08 4.81
CA ALA A 94 -8.83 4.68 3.67
C ALA A 94 -9.60 4.49 2.36
N VAL A 95 -10.24 3.34 2.16
CA VAL A 95 -11.10 3.10 0.98
C VAL A 95 -12.22 4.12 0.91
N MET A 96 -12.91 4.35 2.03
CA MET A 96 -14.08 5.25 2.08
C MET A 96 -13.76 6.72 1.84
N ILE A 97 -12.51 7.13 2.03
CA ILE A 97 -12.03 8.51 1.78
C ILE A 97 -10.96 8.56 0.68
N SER A 98 -10.91 7.52 -0.16
CA SER A 98 -9.88 7.40 -1.21
C SER A 98 -9.95 8.51 -2.26
N ASP A 99 -11.12 9.10 -2.50
CA ASP A 99 -11.30 10.30 -3.32
C ASP A 99 -10.49 11.50 -2.78
N ARG A 100 -10.56 11.76 -1.47
CA ARG A 100 -9.80 12.83 -0.81
C ARG A 100 -8.30 12.52 -0.73
N LEU A 101 -7.96 11.26 -0.45
CA LEU A 101 -6.58 10.81 -0.38
C LEU A 101 -5.89 10.88 -1.75
N ALA A 102 -6.61 10.63 -2.86
CA ALA A 102 -6.07 10.71 -4.21
C ALA A 102 -5.62 12.14 -4.60
N GLU A 103 -6.23 13.16 -4.02
CA GLU A 103 -5.82 14.55 -4.23
C GLU A 103 -4.46 14.89 -3.57
N MET A 104 -4.05 14.10 -2.58
CA MET A 104 -2.90 14.38 -1.73
C MET A 104 -1.63 13.60 -2.11
N VAL A 105 -1.74 12.51 -2.86
CA VAL A 105 -0.63 11.58 -3.12
C VAL A 105 -0.42 11.35 -4.62
N ASP A 106 0.69 10.72 -4.98
CA ASP A 106 1.01 10.44 -6.38
C ASP A 106 0.44 9.11 -6.87
N PHE A 107 0.21 8.15 -5.98
CA PHE A 107 -0.34 6.83 -6.34
C PHE A 107 -0.94 6.10 -5.15
N PHE A 108 -1.69 5.05 -5.46
CA PHE A 108 -2.18 4.07 -4.48
C PHE A 108 -1.58 2.68 -4.72
N SER A 109 -1.26 1.99 -3.64
CA SER A 109 -1.01 0.55 -3.64
C SER A 109 -2.04 -0.14 -2.74
N ILE A 110 -2.85 -1.02 -3.30
CA ILE A 110 -3.94 -1.67 -2.56
C ILE A 110 -3.38 -2.91 -1.86
N GLY A 111 -3.29 -2.87 -0.54
CA GLY A 111 -2.82 -3.97 0.31
C GLY A 111 -3.94 -4.97 0.58
N THR A 112 -4.16 -5.91 -0.34
CA THR A 112 -5.34 -6.77 -0.33
C THR A 112 -5.43 -7.71 0.85
N ASN A 113 -4.31 -8.13 1.42
CA ASN A 113 -4.30 -9.04 2.57
C ASN A 113 -4.88 -8.38 3.82
N ASP A 114 -4.38 -7.20 4.18
CA ASP A 114 -4.87 -6.44 5.33
C ASP A 114 -6.26 -5.87 5.05
N LEU A 115 -6.54 -5.41 3.82
CA LEU A 115 -7.88 -4.95 3.44
C LEU A 115 -8.93 -6.05 3.63
N THR A 116 -8.68 -7.26 3.15
CA THR A 116 -9.58 -8.40 3.33
C THR A 116 -9.78 -8.71 4.81
N GLN A 117 -8.70 -8.79 5.57
CA GLN A 117 -8.73 -9.09 6.98
C GLN A 117 -9.57 -8.09 7.78
N TYR A 118 -9.37 -6.80 7.57
CA TYR A 118 -10.13 -5.76 8.29
C TYR A 118 -11.57 -5.65 7.81
N THR A 119 -11.83 -5.88 6.53
CA THR A 119 -13.19 -5.85 5.97
C THR A 119 -14.05 -6.99 6.51
N LEU A 120 -13.47 -8.20 6.58
CA LEU A 120 -14.18 -9.39 7.05
C LEU A 120 -14.07 -9.61 8.58
N ALA A 121 -13.30 -8.76 9.27
CA ALA A 121 -13.00 -8.90 10.71
C ALA A 121 -12.41 -10.28 11.07
N ILE A 122 -11.53 -10.81 10.23
CA ILE A 122 -10.94 -12.14 10.36
C ILE A 122 -9.41 -11.99 10.45
N ASP A 123 -8.81 -12.59 11.47
CA ASP A 123 -7.36 -12.74 11.54
C ASP A 123 -6.93 -13.87 10.59
N ARG A 124 -6.30 -13.51 9.47
CA ARG A 124 -5.81 -14.44 8.43
C ARG A 124 -4.71 -15.39 8.92
N GLN A 125 -4.16 -15.20 10.13
CA GLN A 125 -3.17 -16.09 10.74
C GLN A 125 -3.82 -17.11 11.68
N ASN A 126 -5.14 -17.04 11.88
CA ASN A 126 -5.87 -17.96 12.73
C ASN A 126 -6.50 -19.08 11.89
N GLU A 127 -5.86 -20.24 11.85
CA GLU A 127 -6.30 -21.42 11.11
C GLU A 127 -7.75 -21.85 11.42
N GLN A 128 -8.29 -21.50 12.59
CA GLN A 128 -9.69 -21.78 12.94
C GLN A 128 -10.69 -20.94 12.15
N LEU A 129 -10.23 -19.90 11.46
CA LEU A 129 -11.06 -18.98 10.69
C LEU A 129 -10.91 -19.17 9.17
N ASP A 130 -10.14 -20.14 8.71
CA ASP A 130 -9.88 -20.37 7.29
C ASP A 130 -11.16 -20.58 6.48
N ASP A 131 -12.15 -21.29 7.03
CA ASP A 131 -13.44 -21.52 6.37
C ASP A 131 -14.29 -20.24 6.17
N PHE A 132 -13.98 -19.18 6.94
CA PHE A 132 -14.66 -17.89 6.87
C PHE A 132 -13.86 -16.85 6.06
N TYR A 133 -12.57 -17.10 5.81
CA TYR A 133 -11.71 -16.19 5.08
C TYR A 133 -11.92 -16.36 3.57
N ASN A 134 -12.65 -15.42 2.98
CA ASN A 134 -12.87 -15.38 1.53
C ASN A 134 -12.23 -14.14 0.91
N PRO A 135 -11.04 -14.22 0.32
CA PRO A 135 -10.39 -13.09 -0.34
C PRO A 135 -11.13 -12.60 -1.60
N HIS A 136 -11.97 -13.44 -2.21
CA HIS A 136 -12.84 -13.08 -3.35
C HIS A 136 -14.16 -12.45 -2.90
N HIS A 137 -14.29 -12.07 -1.65
CA HIS A 137 -15.52 -11.51 -1.10
C HIS A 137 -15.93 -10.25 -1.88
N GLU A 138 -17.22 -10.17 -2.23
CA GLU A 138 -17.78 -9.08 -3.05
C GLU A 138 -17.45 -7.69 -2.48
N ALA A 139 -17.49 -7.53 -1.17
CA ALA A 139 -17.16 -6.25 -0.52
C ALA A 139 -15.72 -5.82 -0.81
N VAL A 140 -14.75 -6.75 -0.77
CA VAL A 140 -13.33 -6.47 -1.05
C VAL A 140 -13.16 -6.06 -2.52
N LEU A 141 -13.76 -6.79 -3.45
CA LEU A 141 -13.69 -6.48 -4.88
C LEU A 141 -14.35 -5.13 -5.22
N ARG A 142 -15.44 -4.77 -4.56
CA ARG A 142 -16.07 -3.44 -4.68
C ARG A 142 -15.18 -2.33 -4.13
N MET A 143 -14.51 -2.57 -3.00
CA MET A 143 -13.56 -1.62 -2.41
C MET A 143 -12.38 -1.37 -3.34
N ILE A 144 -11.80 -2.42 -3.93
CA ILE A 144 -10.71 -2.29 -4.91
C ILE A 144 -11.17 -1.43 -6.09
N ARG A 145 -12.34 -1.71 -6.67
CA ARG A 145 -12.90 -0.90 -7.76
C ARG A 145 -13.05 0.57 -7.38
N MET A 146 -13.62 0.86 -6.23
CA MET A 146 -13.80 2.23 -5.73
C MET A 146 -12.47 2.98 -5.63
N VAL A 147 -11.43 2.33 -5.11
CA VAL A 147 -10.09 2.93 -4.96
C VAL A 147 -9.48 3.25 -6.32
N VAL A 148 -9.55 2.32 -7.28
CA VAL A 148 -9.04 2.52 -8.65
C VAL A 148 -9.77 3.68 -9.34
N GLU A 149 -11.09 3.69 -9.28
CA GLU A 149 -11.91 4.77 -9.87
C GLU A 149 -11.58 6.14 -9.27
N ASN A 150 -11.39 6.23 -7.95
CA ASN A 150 -11.07 7.48 -7.28
C ASN A 150 -9.64 7.94 -7.59
N ALA A 151 -8.67 7.03 -7.67
CA ALA A 151 -7.31 7.33 -8.14
C ALA A 151 -7.33 7.93 -9.55
N HIS A 152 -8.00 7.26 -10.48
CA HIS A 152 -8.06 7.69 -11.89
C HIS A 152 -8.77 9.01 -12.09
N LYS A 153 -9.81 9.35 -11.31
CA LYS A 153 -10.44 10.68 -11.34
C LYS A 153 -9.46 11.81 -11.04
N CYS A 154 -8.42 11.54 -10.25
CA CYS A 154 -7.35 12.48 -9.93
C CYS A 154 -6.11 12.32 -10.82
N GLY A 155 -6.15 11.46 -11.85
CA GLY A 155 -5.03 11.17 -12.74
C GLY A 155 -3.88 10.41 -12.04
N LYS A 156 -4.19 9.64 -10.98
CA LYS A 156 -3.23 8.84 -10.23
C LYS A 156 -3.35 7.38 -10.62
N TRP A 157 -2.23 6.65 -10.61
CA TRP A 157 -2.25 5.21 -10.83
C TRP A 157 -2.53 4.44 -9.54
N ALA A 158 -3.12 3.25 -9.68
CA ALA A 158 -3.43 2.36 -8.58
C ALA A 158 -2.97 0.93 -8.88
N GLY A 159 -2.09 0.40 -8.02
CA GLY A 159 -1.61 -0.97 -8.09
C GLY A 159 -2.22 -1.86 -7.00
N ILE A 160 -2.11 -3.17 -7.19
CA ILE A 160 -2.45 -4.17 -6.17
C ILE A 160 -1.18 -4.85 -5.70
N CYS A 161 -0.99 -4.91 -4.39
CA CYS A 161 -0.01 -5.78 -3.74
C CYS A 161 -0.73 -6.74 -2.79
N GLY A 162 -0.07 -7.88 -2.52
CA GLY A 162 -0.66 -8.95 -1.73
C GLY A 162 -1.09 -10.14 -2.59
N GLU A 163 -1.72 -11.12 -1.95
CA GLU A 163 -1.97 -12.42 -2.56
C GLU A 163 -2.98 -12.36 -3.71
N LEU A 164 -3.98 -11.48 -3.63
CA LEU A 164 -4.95 -11.31 -4.71
C LEU A 164 -4.31 -10.83 -6.02
N GLY A 165 -3.22 -10.05 -5.96
CA GLY A 165 -2.49 -9.65 -7.16
C GLY A 165 -1.92 -10.83 -7.96
N ALA A 166 -1.65 -11.95 -7.29
CA ALA A 166 -1.14 -13.17 -7.91
C ALA A 166 -2.24 -14.18 -8.29
N ASP A 167 -3.50 -13.88 -7.99
CA ASP A 167 -4.63 -14.74 -8.31
C ASP A 167 -4.98 -14.66 -9.80
N LEU A 168 -4.66 -15.75 -10.51
CA LEU A 168 -4.87 -15.83 -11.96
C LEU A 168 -6.35 -15.77 -12.36
N THR A 169 -7.26 -16.13 -11.48
CA THR A 169 -8.70 -16.11 -11.73
C THR A 169 -9.30 -14.70 -11.69
N LEU A 170 -8.64 -13.79 -10.96
CA LEU A 170 -9.04 -12.39 -10.83
C LEU A 170 -8.26 -11.44 -11.76
N THR A 171 -7.20 -11.92 -12.41
CA THR A 171 -6.32 -11.08 -13.25
C THR A 171 -7.09 -10.29 -14.29
N GLU A 172 -7.97 -10.97 -15.06
CA GLU A 172 -8.78 -10.29 -16.08
C GLU A 172 -9.71 -9.25 -15.46
N GLN A 173 -10.36 -9.57 -14.35
CA GLN A 173 -11.25 -8.65 -13.65
C GLN A 173 -10.50 -7.40 -13.17
N PHE A 174 -9.28 -7.54 -12.63
CA PHE A 174 -8.47 -6.41 -12.20
C PHE A 174 -8.05 -5.51 -13.36
N VAL A 175 -7.62 -6.11 -14.48
CA VAL A 175 -7.29 -5.34 -15.69
C VAL A 175 -8.50 -4.58 -16.20
N ARG A 176 -9.69 -5.21 -16.23
CA ARG A 176 -10.94 -4.54 -16.63
C ARG A 176 -11.43 -3.47 -15.63
N MET A 177 -11.06 -3.59 -14.36
CA MET A 177 -11.27 -2.52 -13.37
C MET A 177 -10.35 -1.31 -13.59
N GLY A 178 -9.32 -1.45 -14.43
CA GLY A 178 -8.32 -0.41 -14.68
C GLY A 178 -7.15 -0.43 -13.68
N VAL A 179 -6.89 -1.55 -13.00
CA VAL A 179 -5.71 -1.67 -12.14
C VAL A 179 -4.43 -1.54 -12.99
N ASP A 180 -3.57 -0.59 -12.64
CA ASP A 180 -2.38 -0.23 -13.43
C ASP A 180 -1.20 -1.17 -13.15
N GLU A 181 -1.10 -1.73 -11.95
CA GLU A 181 -0.01 -2.59 -11.53
C GLU A 181 -0.49 -3.78 -10.71
N LEU A 182 0.05 -4.96 -11.01
CA LEU A 182 -0.07 -6.16 -10.17
C LEU A 182 1.32 -6.53 -9.65
N SER A 183 1.59 -6.20 -8.39
CA SER A 183 2.86 -6.50 -7.71
C SER A 183 2.84 -7.93 -7.18
N VAL A 184 3.67 -8.79 -7.77
CA VAL A 184 3.65 -10.25 -7.50
C VAL A 184 5.05 -10.84 -7.38
N ALA A 185 5.13 -12.03 -6.78
CA ALA A 185 6.36 -12.78 -6.74
C ALA A 185 6.88 -13.09 -8.17
N PRO A 186 8.21 -13.12 -8.41
CA PRO A 186 8.80 -13.33 -9.74
C PRO A 186 8.28 -14.57 -10.46
N SER A 187 7.94 -15.64 -9.74
CA SER A 187 7.39 -16.88 -10.29
C SER A 187 6.00 -16.72 -10.93
N MET A 188 5.26 -15.67 -10.60
CA MET A 188 3.92 -15.38 -11.12
C MET A 188 3.92 -14.46 -12.34
N ILE A 189 5.00 -13.70 -12.57
CA ILE A 189 5.06 -12.66 -13.62
C ILE A 189 4.70 -13.24 -15.00
N LEU A 190 5.32 -14.34 -15.40
CA LEU A 190 5.10 -14.90 -16.74
C LEU A 190 3.68 -15.43 -16.92
N LYS A 191 3.09 -16.01 -15.88
CA LYS A 191 1.71 -16.50 -15.89
C LYS A 191 0.70 -15.36 -16.05
N LEU A 192 0.86 -14.31 -15.26
CA LEU A 192 0.02 -13.10 -15.35
C LEU A 192 0.14 -12.43 -16.72
N ARG A 193 1.38 -12.21 -17.19
CA ARG A 193 1.62 -11.62 -18.53
C ARG A 193 0.98 -12.43 -19.64
N LYS A 194 0.96 -13.76 -19.53
CA LYS A 194 0.26 -14.61 -20.51
C LYS A 194 -1.21 -14.30 -20.55
N ILE A 195 -1.90 -14.29 -19.39
CA ILE A 195 -3.33 -13.98 -19.30
C ILE A 195 -3.61 -12.61 -19.91
N VAL A 196 -2.90 -11.56 -19.44
CA VAL A 196 -3.11 -10.19 -19.92
C VAL A 196 -2.94 -10.07 -21.45
N ARG A 197 -1.99 -10.79 -22.03
CA ARG A 197 -1.78 -10.77 -23.49
C ARG A 197 -2.82 -11.55 -24.29
N GLU A 198 -3.46 -12.55 -23.67
CA GLU A 198 -4.50 -13.37 -24.27
C GLU A 198 -5.92 -12.77 -24.08
N MET A 199 -6.05 -11.76 -23.23
CA MET A 199 -7.31 -11.04 -23.06
C MET A 199 -7.73 -10.39 -24.38
N LYS A 200 -9.02 -10.55 -24.71
CA LYS A 200 -9.61 -9.80 -25.82
C LYS A 200 -9.94 -8.39 -25.35
N ALA A 201 -9.58 -7.40 -26.16
CA ALA A 201 -10.13 -6.05 -25.99
C ALA A 201 -11.66 -6.14 -26.12
N GLU A 202 -12.39 -5.55 -25.18
CA GLU A 202 -13.80 -5.29 -25.38
C GLU A 202 -13.92 -4.16 -26.41
N GLU A 203 -14.72 -4.40 -27.46
CA GLU A 203 -15.08 -3.39 -28.46
C GLU A 203 -15.97 -2.31 -27.86
#